data_4cece8ee314fb2768f458c2a9143899a
#
_entry.id   4cece8ee314fb2768f458c2a9143899a
#
_cell.length_a   1.000
_cell.length_b   1.000
_cell.length_c   1.000
_cell.angle_alpha   90.00
_cell.angle_beta   90.00
_cell.angle_gamma   90.00
#
_symmetry.space_group_name_H-M   'P 1'
#
loop_
_entity.id
_entity.type
_entity.pdbx_description
1 polymer ?
#
loop_
_entity_poly.entity_id
_entity_poly.type
_entity_poly.pdbx_seq_one_letter_code
_entity_poly.pdbx_strand_id
1 'polypeptide(L)'
;MATSTSQHAGAKAAAPGKLAGRVALITGASRGIGRAVAERFAAEGAEVILVGRTQGALEEVDDVIRAGGGRTSLVPADLADAGIIDRMGAAIFERWGRLDVLIGNAGVLGTLTPVPHIDPAVWDQVIAVNLTANFRLIRACDPLLRASDAGRAIFLTSGVSSGRAYWGTYAISKAALEALARTYAEEVAKTRVRVNLLNPGPTRTRMRATAYPGEDPQDLKPPEAVTEAILALSLPDCDNNGELVSL
;
A
#
# COMPACT_ATOMS: atom_id res chain seq x y z
N MET A 1 42.71 10.25 -48.17
CA MET A 1 42.49 9.51 -46.89
C MET A 1 41.65 10.39 -45.96
N ALA A 2 40.36 10.18 -45.89
CA ALA A 2 39.46 10.94 -45.03
C ALA A 2 39.09 10.07 -43.84
N THR A 3 39.53 10.42 -42.64
CA THR A 3 39.20 9.75 -41.39
C THR A 3 37.84 10.23 -40.91
N SER A 4 36.85 9.35 -40.98
CA SER A 4 35.51 9.57 -40.40
C SER A 4 35.55 9.37 -38.89
N THR A 5 35.36 10.46 -38.14
CA THR A 5 35.23 10.45 -36.69
C THR A 5 33.77 10.16 -36.35
N SER A 6 33.51 8.93 -35.96
CA SER A 6 32.19 8.51 -35.46
C SER A 6 32.00 9.12 -34.06
N GLN A 7 31.11 10.11 -33.95
CA GLN A 7 30.64 10.62 -32.67
C GLN A 7 29.67 9.63 -32.04
N HIS A 8 30.08 8.94 -31.01
CA HIS A 8 29.17 8.19 -30.13
C HIS A 8 28.32 9.21 -29.35
N ALA A 9 27.07 9.34 -29.74
CA ALA A 9 26.07 10.04 -28.95
C ALA A 9 25.87 9.26 -27.65
N GLY A 10 26.43 9.78 -26.55
CA GLY A 10 26.21 9.24 -25.22
C GLY A 10 24.74 9.30 -24.88
N ALA A 11 24.11 8.14 -24.66
CA ALA A 11 22.75 8.04 -24.13
C ALA A 11 22.71 8.82 -22.79
N LYS A 12 21.94 9.90 -22.77
CA LYS A 12 21.69 10.69 -21.56
C LYS A 12 21.04 9.77 -20.55
N ALA A 13 21.72 9.44 -19.45
CA ALA A 13 21.14 8.64 -18.38
C ALA A 13 19.82 9.30 -17.94
N ALA A 14 18.73 8.55 -17.93
CA ALA A 14 17.45 9.04 -17.44
C ALA A 14 17.62 9.52 -15.99
N ALA A 15 16.95 10.61 -15.63
CA ALA A 15 16.97 11.09 -14.25
C ALA A 15 16.49 9.95 -13.32
N PRO A 16 17.09 9.81 -12.13
CA PRO A 16 16.66 8.79 -11.19
C PRO A 16 15.17 9.00 -10.83
N GLY A 17 14.40 7.91 -10.74
CA GLY A 17 13.00 7.97 -10.35
C GLY A 17 12.82 8.56 -8.95
N LYS A 18 11.64 9.07 -8.65
CA LYS A 18 11.31 9.78 -7.40
C LYS A 18 11.51 8.95 -6.12
N LEU A 19 11.49 7.61 -6.23
CA LEU A 19 11.72 6.67 -5.14
C LEU A 19 13.03 5.86 -5.32
N ALA A 20 13.97 6.36 -6.11
CA ALA A 20 15.23 5.67 -6.36
C ALA A 20 15.96 5.31 -5.06
N GLY A 21 16.32 4.02 -4.90
CA GLY A 21 17.01 3.50 -3.72
C GLY A 21 16.15 3.36 -2.46
N ARG A 22 14.84 3.61 -2.52
CA ARG A 22 13.90 3.41 -1.43
C ARG A 22 13.39 1.98 -1.39
N VAL A 23 13.09 1.49 -0.19
CA VAL A 23 12.45 0.20 0.06
C VAL A 23 11.01 0.43 0.46
N ALA A 24 10.07 -0.14 -0.31
CA ALA A 24 8.64 0.03 -0.10
C ALA A 24 7.95 -1.30 0.13
N LEU A 25 7.19 -1.43 1.22
CA LEU A 25 6.35 -2.58 1.51
C LEU A 25 4.90 -2.26 1.15
N ILE A 26 4.27 -3.09 0.31
CA ILE A 26 2.90 -2.90 -0.14
C ILE A 26 2.09 -4.14 0.19
N THR A 27 1.07 -3.98 1.03
CA THR A 27 0.15 -5.07 1.36
C THR A 27 -1.02 -5.14 0.38
N GLY A 28 -1.50 -6.36 0.08
CA GLY A 28 -2.51 -6.56 -0.95
C GLY A 28 -2.03 -6.23 -2.35
N ALA A 29 -0.73 -6.48 -2.63
CA ALA A 29 -0.05 -6.10 -3.86
C ALA A 29 -0.43 -6.94 -5.10
N SER A 30 -1.18 -8.04 -4.93
CA SER A 30 -1.47 -8.97 -6.03
C SER A 30 -2.50 -8.47 -7.06
N ARG A 31 -3.26 -7.40 -6.77
CA ARG A 31 -4.30 -6.86 -7.67
C ARG A 31 -4.76 -5.46 -7.27
N GLY A 32 -5.55 -4.84 -8.17
CA GLY A 32 -6.21 -3.55 -7.92
C GLY A 32 -5.24 -2.44 -7.54
N ILE A 33 -5.58 -1.62 -6.55
CA ILE A 33 -4.78 -0.47 -6.13
C ILE A 33 -3.38 -0.90 -5.69
N GLY A 34 -3.27 -1.98 -4.89
CA GLY A 34 -1.96 -2.43 -4.40
C GLY A 34 -1.00 -2.85 -5.53
N ARG A 35 -1.51 -3.53 -6.57
CA ARG A 35 -0.74 -3.86 -7.77
C ARG A 35 -0.30 -2.61 -8.52
N ALA A 36 -1.23 -1.70 -8.80
CA ALA A 36 -0.92 -0.46 -9.52
C ALA A 36 0.13 0.39 -8.79
N VAL A 37 0.04 0.46 -7.44
CA VAL A 37 1.04 1.16 -6.62
C VAL A 37 2.39 0.45 -6.68
N ALA A 38 2.43 -0.88 -6.65
CA ALA A 38 3.67 -1.65 -6.74
C ALA A 38 4.38 -1.42 -8.08
N GLU A 39 3.65 -1.51 -9.19
CA GLU A 39 4.16 -1.24 -10.53
C GLU A 39 4.66 0.21 -10.65
N ARG A 40 3.90 1.18 -10.14
CA ARG A 40 4.30 2.60 -10.16
C ARG A 40 5.54 2.85 -9.31
N PHE A 41 5.63 2.33 -8.10
CA PHE A 41 6.78 2.55 -7.22
C PHE A 41 8.05 1.92 -7.78
N ALA A 42 7.94 0.72 -8.37
CA ALA A 42 9.06 0.09 -9.06
C ALA A 42 9.55 0.93 -10.26
N ALA A 43 8.63 1.50 -11.04
CA ALA A 43 8.96 2.41 -12.15
C ALA A 43 9.65 3.70 -11.67
N GLU A 44 9.36 4.15 -10.43
CA GLU A 44 10.03 5.27 -9.77
C GLU A 44 11.35 4.86 -9.06
N GLY A 45 11.81 3.62 -9.27
CA GLY A 45 13.11 3.14 -8.80
C GLY A 45 13.14 2.57 -7.38
N ALA A 46 11.98 2.34 -6.76
CA ALA A 46 11.91 1.64 -5.47
C ALA A 46 12.22 0.15 -5.61
N GLU A 47 12.78 -0.44 -4.56
CA GLU A 47 12.72 -1.89 -4.33
C GLU A 47 11.40 -2.20 -3.60
N VAL A 48 10.54 -3.03 -4.21
CA VAL A 48 9.17 -3.23 -3.74
C VAL A 48 9.01 -4.60 -3.10
N ILE A 49 8.53 -4.63 -1.86
CA ILE A 49 8.16 -5.85 -1.14
C ILE A 49 6.67 -6.08 -1.37
N LEU A 50 6.34 -7.11 -2.16
CA LEU A 50 4.98 -7.46 -2.55
C LEU A 50 4.39 -8.43 -1.53
N VAL A 51 3.40 -7.98 -0.74
CA VAL A 51 2.73 -8.83 0.25
C VAL A 51 1.31 -9.19 -0.22
N GLY A 52 1.00 -10.50 -0.23
CA GLY A 52 -0.31 -11.00 -0.62
C GLY A 52 -0.46 -12.48 -0.34
N ARG A 53 -1.69 -13.01 -0.37
CA ARG A 53 -1.97 -14.41 0.00
C ARG A 53 -1.62 -15.41 -1.09
N THR A 54 -1.77 -15.05 -2.35
CA THR A 54 -1.66 -15.96 -3.49
C THR A 54 -0.32 -15.75 -4.17
N GLN A 55 0.57 -16.72 -4.03
CA GLN A 55 1.93 -16.66 -4.58
C GLN A 55 1.93 -16.39 -6.09
N GLY A 56 1.23 -17.18 -6.90
CA GLY A 56 1.20 -17.00 -8.37
C GLY A 56 0.72 -15.61 -8.79
N ALA A 57 -0.22 -15.00 -8.06
CA ALA A 57 -0.66 -13.63 -8.34
C ALA A 57 0.37 -12.55 -7.95
N LEU A 58 1.29 -12.85 -7.02
CA LEU A 58 2.44 -11.99 -6.74
C LEU A 58 3.53 -12.17 -7.80
N GLU A 59 3.73 -13.41 -8.29
CA GLU A 59 4.68 -13.72 -9.36
C GLU A 59 4.30 -13.01 -10.66
N GLU A 60 3.01 -12.96 -11.03
CA GLU A 60 2.52 -12.17 -12.17
C GLU A 60 2.89 -10.67 -12.07
N VAL A 61 2.81 -10.09 -10.87
CA VAL A 61 3.20 -8.69 -10.63
C VAL A 61 4.71 -8.53 -10.68
N ASP A 62 5.45 -9.48 -10.12
CA ASP A 62 6.92 -9.51 -10.16
C ASP A 62 7.44 -9.53 -11.60
N ASP A 63 6.86 -10.42 -12.43
CA ASP A 63 7.23 -10.54 -13.84
C ASP A 63 7.05 -9.22 -14.60
N VAL A 64 5.93 -8.53 -14.39
CA VAL A 64 5.66 -7.22 -15.00
C VAL A 64 6.68 -6.18 -14.55
N ILE A 65 6.96 -6.13 -13.25
CA ILE A 65 7.91 -5.17 -12.67
C ILE A 65 9.33 -5.45 -13.18
N ARG A 66 9.75 -6.72 -13.19
CA ARG A 66 11.08 -7.12 -13.67
C ARG A 66 11.26 -6.87 -15.17
N ALA A 67 10.23 -7.10 -15.97
CA ALA A 67 10.24 -6.76 -17.39
C ALA A 67 10.46 -5.26 -17.63
N GLY A 68 9.98 -4.40 -16.71
CA GLY A 68 10.25 -2.97 -16.68
C GLY A 68 11.62 -2.58 -16.07
N GLY A 69 12.46 -3.55 -15.66
CA GLY A 69 13.76 -3.30 -15.02
C GLY A 69 13.68 -3.00 -13.51
N GLY A 70 12.51 -3.12 -12.90
CA GLY A 70 12.31 -2.92 -11.46
C GLY A 70 12.80 -4.10 -10.61
N ARG A 71 12.77 -3.94 -9.28
CA ARG A 71 13.18 -4.96 -8.31
C ARG A 71 12.08 -5.20 -7.30
N THR A 72 11.84 -6.47 -7.01
CA THR A 72 10.82 -6.90 -6.05
C THR A 72 11.33 -8.00 -5.13
N SER A 73 10.62 -8.16 -4.02
CA SER A 73 10.71 -9.32 -3.12
C SER A 73 9.29 -9.77 -2.79
N LEU A 74 9.00 -11.05 -2.99
CA LEU A 74 7.68 -11.61 -2.77
C LEU A 74 7.55 -12.16 -1.35
N VAL A 75 6.44 -11.82 -0.70
CA VAL A 75 6.07 -12.33 0.62
C VAL A 75 4.65 -12.90 0.55
N PRO A 76 4.50 -14.19 0.18
CA PRO A 76 3.21 -14.86 0.29
C PRO A 76 2.80 -14.98 1.76
N ALA A 77 1.77 -14.20 2.15
CA ALA A 77 1.37 -14.08 3.55
C ALA A 77 -0.13 -13.88 3.71
N ASP A 78 -0.75 -14.59 4.64
CA ASP A 78 -2.05 -14.21 5.17
C ASP A 78 -1.84 -13.25 6.36
N LEU A 79 -2.27 -12.02 6.21
CA LEU A 79 -2.11 -10.98 7.24
C LEU A 79 -3.01 -11.21 8.47
N ALA A 80 -3.94 -12.15 8.41
CA ALA A 80 -4.67 -12.62 9.60
C ALA A 80 -3.76 -13.48 10.52
N ASP A 81 -2.68 -14.09 10.00
CA ASP A 81 -1.69 -14.79 10.81
C ASP A 81 -0.76 -13.79 11.52
N ALA A 82 -0.86 -13.83 12.84
CA ALA A 82 -0.12 -12.94 13.71
C ALA A 82 1.40 -13.03 13.55
N GLY A 83 1.93 -14.23 13.47
CA GLY A 83 3.37 -14.47 13.49
C GLY A 83 4.08 -14.10 12.18
N ILE A 84 3.32 -14.00 11.06
CA ILE A 84 3.93 -13.75 9.76
C ILE A 84 4.43 -12.30 9.63
N ILE A 85 3.70 -11.35 10.25
CA ILE A 85 4.07 -9.92 10.19
C ILE A 85 5.34 -9.67 11.00
N ASP A 86 5.48 -10.29 12.18
CA ASP A 86 6.68 -10.16 13.01
C ASP A 86 7.91 -10.75 12.28
N ARG A 87 7.77 -11.92 11.66
CA ARG A 87 8.85 -12.54 10.84
C ARG A 87 9.21 -11.67 9.63
N MET A 88 8.23 -11.05 9.00
CA MET A 88 8.45 -10.15 7.86
C MET A 88 9.25 -8.91 8.30
N GLY A 89 8.93 -8.30 9.44
CA GLY A 89 9.68 -7.17 10.00
C GLY A 89 11.15 -7.54 10.25
N ALA A 90 11.41 -8.72 10.84
CA ALA A 90 12.77 -9.22 11.06
C ALA A 90 13.54 -9.41 9.74
N ALA A 91 12.93 -10.04 8.74
CA ALA A 91 13.55 -10.26 7.43
C ALA A 91 13.88 -8.94 6.70
N ILE A 92 13.01 -7.92 6.82
CA ILE A 92 13.28 -6.59 6.26
C ILE A 92 14.48 -5.95 6.97
N PHE A 93 14.54 -6.06 8.29
CA PHE A 93 15.68 -5.55 9.05
C PHE A 93 17.00 -6.21 8.63
N GLU A 94 17.01 -7.53 8.55
CA GLU A 94 18.21 -8.29 8.14
C GLU A 94 18.70 -7.89 6.73
N ARG A 95 17.78 -7.65 5.81
CA ARG A 95 18.15 -7.41 4.41
C ARG A 95 18.48 -5.96 4.10
N TRP A 96 17.74 -5.00 4.67
CA TRP A 96 17.86 -3.59 4.31
C TRP A 96 18.18 -2.66 5.51
N GLY A 97 18.01 -3.13 6.74
CA GLY A 97 18.20 -2.34 7.95
C GLY A 97 17.17 -1.22 8.16
N ARG A 98 16.30 -0.98 7.17
CA ARG A 98 15.28 0.09 7.17
C ARG A 98 14.10 -0.26 6.28
N LEU A 99 13.03 0.49 6.44
CA LEU A 99 11.90 0.56 5.51
C LEU A 99 11.60 2.03 5.23
N ASP A 100 11.51 2.41 3.97
CA ASP A 100 11.27 3.81 3.62
C ASP A 100 9.79 4.12 3.44
N VAL A 101 9.00 3.15 2.89
CA VAL A 101 7.56 3.32 2.68
C VAL A 101 6.78 2.08 3.10
N LEU A 102 5.72 2.28 3.87
CA LEU A 102 4.72 1.26 4.22
C LEU A 102 3.36 1.64 3.61
N ILE A 103 2.80 0.76 2.77
CA ILE A 103 1.45 0.91 2.22
C ILE A 103 0.52 -0.15 2.82
N GLY A 104 -0.32 0.27 3.77
CA GLY A 104 -1.38 -0.53 4.37
C GLY A 104 -2.62 -0.57 3.47
N ASN A 105 -2.55 -1.30 2.36
CA ASN A 105 -3.62 -1.38 1.36
C ASN A 105 -4.49 -2.64 1.48
N ALA A 106 -3.96 -3.74 2.02
CA ALA A 106 -4.72 -4.98 2.17
C ALA A 106 -6.05 -4.76 2.91
N GLY A 107 -7.11 -5.36 2.41
CA GLY A 107 -8.41 -5.30 3.03
C GLY A 107 -9.39 -6.30 2.43
N VAL A 108 -10.39 -6.64 3.22
CA VAL A 108 -11.54 -7.48 2.83
C VAL A 108 -12.84 -6.75 3.11
N LEU A 109 -13.84 -6.94 2.25
CA LEU A 109 -15.14 -6.27 2.36
C LEU A 109 -16.01 -6.90 3.48
N GLY A 110 -15.91 -8.21 3.65
CA GLY A 110 -16.88 -8.96 4.43
C GLY A 110 -18.26 -9.00 3.74
N THR A 111 -19.30 -9.21 4.52
CA THR A 111 -20.69 -9.22 4.06
C THR A 111 -21.35 -7.87 4.35
N LEU A 112 -21.96 -7.26 3.34
CA LEU A 112 -22.76 -6.04 3.49
C LEU A 112 -24.12 -6.42 4.07
N THR A 113 -24.36 -6.07 5.34
CA THR A 113 -25.53 -6.49 6.11
C THR A 113 -25.84 -5.52 7.26
N PRO A 114 -27.07 -5.46 7.79
CA PRO A 114 -27.36 -4.75 9.03
C PRO A 114 -26.51 -5.25 10.20
N VAL A 115 -26.12 -4.34 11.10
CA VAL A 115 -25.25 -4.66 12.25
C VAL A 115 -25.75 -5.86 13.08
N PRO A 116 -27.06 -6.00 13.42
CA PRO A 116 -27.54 -7.14 14.20
C PRO A 116 -27.43 -8.50 13.50
N HIS A 117 -27.17 -8.51 12.19
CA HIS A 117 -27.09 -9.73 11.38
C HIS A 117 -25.65 -10.04 10.91
N ILE A 118 -24.65 -9.35 11.45
CA ILE A 118 -23.27 -9.64 11.13
C ILE A 118 -22.90 -11.01 11.71
N ASP A 119 -22.41 -11.89 10.84
CA ASP A 119 -21.82 -13.17 11.28
C ASP A 119 -20.54 -12.90 12.07
N PRO A 120 -20.39 -13.43 13.30
CA PRO A 120 -19.19 -13.24 14.12
C PRO A 120 -17.89 -13.65 13.42
N ALA A 121 -17.89 -14.72 12.63
CA ALA A 121 -16.69 -15.16 11.90
C ALA A 121 -16.29 -14.15 10.80
N VAL A 122 -17.28 -13.55 10.12
CA VAL A 122 -17.03 -12.47 9.15
C VAL A 122 -16.53 -11.22 9.86
N TRP A 123 -17.08 -10.89 11.02
CA TRP A 123 -16.59 -9.79 11.86
C TRP A 123 -15.12 -9.99 12.21
N ASP A 124 -14.77 -11.14 12.77
CA ASP A 124 -13.40 -11.44 13.19
C ASP A 124 -12.42 -11.38 12.03
N GLN A 125 -12.80 -11.94 10.86
CA GLN A 125 -11.97 -11.90 9.65
C GLN A 125 -11.73 -10.47 9.16
N VAL A 126 -12.77 -9.63 9.12
CA VAL A 126 -12.64 -8.24 8.64
C VAL A 126 -11.78 -7.42 9.59
N ILE A 127 -12.00 -7.55 10.90
CA ILE A 127 -11.19 -6.86 11.91
C ILE A 127 -9.73 -7.35 11.88
N ALA A 128 -9.53 -8.66 11.76
CA ALA A 128 -8.17 -9.22 11.69
C ALA A 128 -7.37 -8.63 10.52
N VAL A 129 -7.95 -8.56 9.31
CA VAL A 129 -7.24 -8.11 8.12
C VAL A 129 -7.19 -6.57 8.02
N ASN A 130 -8.34 -5.88 8.24
CA ASN A 130 -8.42 -4.44 7.96
C ASN A 130 -7.83 -3.57 9.07
N LEU A 131 -7.86 -4.06 10.32
CA LEU A 131 -7.43 -3.31 11.49
C LEU A 131 -6.22 -3.95 12.20
N THR A 132 -6.39 -5.18 12.72
CA THR A 132 -5.35 -5.82 13.54
C THR A 132 -4.05 -6.02 12.77
N ALA A 133 -4.12 -6.39 11.50
CA ALA A 133 -2.94 -6.51 10.65
C ALA A 133 -2.19 -5.17 10.50
N ASN A 134 -2.91 -4.05 10.32
CA ASN A 134 -2.29 -2.73 10.23
C ASN A 134 -1.64 -2.29 11.55
N PHE A 135 -2.28 -2.56 12.69
CA PHE A 135 -1.65 -2.37 14.00
C PHE A 135 -0.33 -3.16 14.12
N ARG A 136 -0.32 -4.43 13.70
CA ARG A 136 0.89 -5.26 13.74
C ARG A 136 1.95 -4.80 12.76
N LEU A 137 1.56 -4.34 11.57
CA LEU A 137 2.47 -3.74 10.59
C LEU A 137 3.13 -2.49 11.16
N ILE A 138 2.38 -1.61 11.82
CA ILE A 138 2.93 -0.45 12.52
C ILE A 138 3.96 -0.92 13.55
N ARG A 139 3.59 -1.85 14.42
CA ARG A 139 4.48 -2.37 15.47
C ARG A 139 5.78 -2.97 14.93
N ALA A 140 5.69 -3.78 13.86
CA ALA A 140 6.86 -4.43 13.26
C ALA A 140 7.72 -3.47 12.43
N CYS A 141 7.11 -2.47 11.80
CA CYS A 141 7.78 -1.56 10.87
C CYS A 141 8.20 -0.21 11.49
N ASP A 142 7.65 0.21 12.63
CA ASP A 142 8.02 1.50 13.26
C ASP A 142 9.54 1.66 13.46
N PRO A 143 10.28 0.67 14.01
CA PRO A 143 11.73 0.81 14.12
C PRO A 143 12.44 0.96 12.78
N LEU A 144 11.92 0.30 11.73
CA LEU A 144 12.46 0.34 10.37
C LEU A 144 12.17 1.67 9.68
N LEU A 145 10.95 2.22 9.86
CA LEU A 145 10.56 3.53 9.35
C LEU A 145 11.36 4.64 10.03
N ARG A 146 11.63 4.52 11.34
CA ARG A 146 12.51 5.45 12.08
C ARG A 146 13.97 5.36 11.65
N ALA A 147 14.43 4.21 11.19
CA ALA A 147 15.78 4.03 10.64
C ALA A 147 15.95 4.66 9.24
N SER A 148 14.85 4.96 8.54
CA SER A 148 14.86 5.71 7.30
C SER A 148 15.15 7.20 7.55
N ASP A 149 15.76 7.86 6.58
CA ASP A 149 15.91 9.32 6.56
C ASP A 149 14.58 10.06 6.37
N ALA A 150 13.57 9.38 5.81
CA ALA A 150 12.23 9.91 5.58
C ALA A 150 11.21 8.76 5.49
N GLY A 151 10.85 8.15 6.64
CA GLY A 151 9.86 7.08 6.71
C GLY A 151 8.44 7.58 6.37
N ARG A 152 7.70 6.82 5.56
CA ARG A 152 6.33 7.16 5.13
C ARG A 152 5.41 5.96 5.36
N ALA A 153 4.28 6.17 6.02
CA ALA A 153 3.24 5.15 6.18
C ALA A 153 1.89 5.66 5.67
N ILE A 154 1.32 4.98 4.71
CA ILE A 154 0.05 5.36 4.09
C ILE A 154 -0.94 4.21 4.26
N PHE A 155 -2.10 4.49 4.88
CA PHE A 155 -3.16 3.50 5.08
C PHE A 155 -4.38 3.82 4.23
N LEU A 156 -4.86 2.84 3.46
CA LEU A 156 -6.03 3.01 2.62
C LEU A 156 -7.31 2.86 3.44
N THR A 157 -8.08 3.94 3.49
CA THR A 157 -9.41 3.98 4.11
C THR A 157 -10.53 3.96 3.06
N SER A 158 -11.70 4.46 3.38
CA SER A 158 -12.87 4.49 2.50
C SER A 158 -13.83 5.59 2.92
N GLY A 159 -14.55 6.17 1.98
CA GLY A 159 -15.59 7.15 2.26
C GLY A 159 -16.78 6.65 3.10
N VAL A 160 -16.82 5.34 3.42
CA VAL A 160 -17.85 4.78 4.33
C VAL A 160 -17.38 4.72 5.79
N SER A 161 -16.16 5.15 6.10
CA SER A 161 -15.60 5.17 7.46
C SER A 161 -16.38 6.04 8.44
N SER A 162 -17.10 7.05 7.94
CA SER A 162 -18.00 7.87 8.78
C SER A 162 -19.30 7.16 9.20
N GLY A 163 -19.48 5.91 8.79
CA GLY A 163 -20.69 5.11 9.02
C GLY A 163 -21.68 5.22 7.85
N ARG A 164 -22.03 4.08 7.29
CA ARG A 164 -23.06 3.95 6.24
C ARG A 164 -23.90 2.71 6.49
N ALA A 165 -25.22 2.84 6.40
CA ALA A 165 -26.13 1.73 6.58
C ALA A 165 -25.74 0.53 5.70
N TYR A 166 -25.81 -0.66 6.26
CA TYR A 166 -25.51 -1.95 5.65
C TYR A 166 -24.02 -2.22 5.33
N TRP A 167 -23.10 -1.30 5.61
CA TRP A 167 -21.65 -1.51 5.42
C TRP A 167 -20.97 -2.25 6.59
N GLY A 168 -21.71 -2.49 7.66
CA GLY A 168 -21.38 -3.39 8.76
C GLY A 168 -19.92 -3.28 9.22
N THR A 169 -19.25 -4.41 9.34
CA THR A 169 -17.88 -4.51 9.84
C THR A 169 -16.87 -3.76 8.98
N TYR A 170 -17.09 -3.65 7.67
CA TYR A 170 -16.15 -2.91 6.79
C TYR A 170 -16.06 -1.44 7.18
N ALA A 171 -17.19 -0.74 7.31
CA ALA A 171 -17.20 0.67 7.71
C ALA A 171 -16.56 0.87 9.09
N ILE A 172 -16.90 0.00 10.05
CA ILE A 172 -16.35 0.01 11.41
C ILE A 172 -14.84 -0.19 11.38
N SER A 173 -14.34 -1.16 10.61
CA SER A 173 -12.91 -1.42 10.50
C SER A 173 -12.12 -0.25 9.89
N LYS A 174 -12.73 0.46 8.92
CA LYS A 174 -12.09 1.63 8.30
C LYS A 174 -12.12 2.85 9.21
N ALA A 175 -13.18 3.06 9.98
CA ALA A 175 -13.22 4.09 11.03
C ALA A 175 -12.13 3.86 12.10
N ALA A 176 -12.01 2.62 12.57
CA ALA A 176 -11.00 2.23 13.55
C ALA A 176 -9.56 2.36 12.98
N LEU A 177 -9.35 2.02 11.70
CA LEU A 177 -8.07 2.21 11.01
C LEU A 177 -7.70 3.70 10.92
N GLU A 178 -8.66 4.58 10.66
CA GLU A 178 -8.40 6.03 10.65
C GLU A 178 -7.96 6.54 12.01
N ALA A 179 -8.63 6.10 13.10
CA ALA A 179 -8.24 6.45 14.45
C ALA A 179 -6.83 5.92 14.78
N LEU A 180 -6.53 4.66 14.43
CA LEU A 180 -5.21 4.06 14.61
C LEU A 180 -4.11 4.85 13.90
N ALA A 181 -4.32 5.18 12.63
CA ALA A 181 -3.33 5.91 11.84
C ALA A 181 -3.10 7.34 12.37
N ARG A 182 -4.15 8.06 12.76
CA ARG A 182 -4.02 9.40 13.36
C ARG A 182 -3.30 9.34 14.71
N THR A 183 -3.61 8.36 15.55
CA THR A 183 -2.90 8.17 16.82
C THR A 183 -1.40 7.94 16.58
N TYR A 184 -1.06 7.06 15.64
CA TYR A 184 0.33 6.80 15.31
C TYR A 184 1.02 8.04 14.70
N ALA A 185 0.32 8.83 13.89
CA ALA A 185 0.84 10.09 13.34
C ALA A 185 1.25 11.07 14.45
N GLU A 186 0.41 11.23 15.48
CA GLU A 186 0.72 12.08 16.65
C GLU A 186 1.94 11.56 17.44
N GLU A 187 2.03 10.24 17.64
CA GLU A 187 3.14 9.61 18.36
C GLU A 187 4.50 9.81 17.65
N VAL A 188 4.51 9.88 16.31
CA VAL A 188 5.73 10.05 15.51
C VAL A 188 5.97 11.49 15.07
N ALA A 189 5.13 12.45 15.43
CA ALA A 189 5.16 13.83 14.94
C ALA A 189 6.52 14.54 15.12
N LYS A 190 7.28 14.17 16.16
CA LYS A 190 8.62 14.73 16.43
C LYS A 190 9.76 13.95 15.76
N THR A 191 9.44 12.98 14.91
CA THR A 191 10.41 12.18 14.17
C THR A 191 10.41 12.55 12.68
N ARG A 192 11.18 11.83 11.87
CA ARG A 192 11.13 11.97 10.40
C ARG A 192 10.04 11.12 9.74
N VAL A 193 9.31 10.33 10.50
CA VAL A 193 8.20 9.52 10.00
C VAL A 193 6.97 10.39 9.79
N ARG A 194 6.28 10.17 8.66
CA ARG A 194 4.97 10.77 8.37
C ARG A 194 3.96 9.68 8.09
N VAL A 195 2.78 9.83 8.66
CA VAL A 195 1.69 8.84 8.58
C VAL A 195 0.45 9.52 8.04
N ASN A 196 -0.09 9.00 6.94
CA ASN A 196 -1.27 9.58 6.31
C ASN A 196 -2.29 8.52 5.92
N LEU A 197 -3.48 8.98 5.62
CA LEU A 197 -4.61 8.18 5.18
C LEU A 197 -4.98 8.58 3.75
N LEU A 198 -5.40 7.59 2.95
CA LEU A 198 -5.92 7.86 1.63
C LEU A 198 -7.27 7.14 1.44
N ASN A 199 -8.30 7.92 1.13
CA ASN A 199 -9.56 7.41 0.61
C ASN A 199 -9.49 7.43 -0.92
N PRO A 200 -9.42 6.27 -1.57
CA PRO A 200 -9.27 6.21 -3.03
C PRO A 200 -10.54 6.59 -3.80
N GLY A 201 -11.68 6.80 -3.11
CA GLY A 201 -12.97 6.98 -3.76
C GLY A 201 -13.42 5.76 -4.58
N PRO A 202 -14.49 5.89 -5.38
CA PRO A 202 -14.93 4.83 -6.29
C PRO A 202 -13.85 4.49 -7.31
N THR A 203 -13.31 3.26 -7.23
CA THR A 203 -12.21 2.79 -8.06
C THR A 203 -12.54 1.41 -8.62
N ARG A 204 -12.25 1.17 -9.89
CA ARG A 204 -12.49 -0.08 -10.61
C ARG A 204 -11.65 -1.21 -10.05
N THR A 205 -12.20 -1.91 -9.05
CA THR A 205 -11.57 -3.04 -8.37
C THR A 205 -12.56 -4.18 -8.18
N ARG A 206 -12.06 -5.39 -7.96
CA ARG A 206 -12.92 -6.53 -7.63
C ARG A 206 -13.76 -6.29 -6.37
N MET A 207 -13.20 -5.62 -5.37
CA MET A 207 -13.95 -5.26 -4.16
C MET A 207 -15.13 -4.33 -4.48
N ARG A 208 -14.94 -3.33 -5.35
CA ARG A 208 -15.99 -2.42 -5.79
C ARG A 208 -17.10 -3.16 -6.55
N ALA A 209 -16.73 -4.03 -7.49
CA ALA A 209 -17.69 -4.84 -8.24
C ALA A 209 -18.51 -5.78 -7.31
N THR A 210 -17.91 -6.30 -6.23
CA THR A 210 -18.63 -7.07 -5.22
C THR A 210 -19.61 -6.20 -4.41
N ALA A 211 -19.21 -4.97 -4.05
CA ALA A 211 -20.05 -4.06 -3.27
C ALA A 211 -21.20 -3.44 -4.08
N TYR A 212 -21.01 -3.26 -5.37
CA TYR A 212 -21.95 -2.64 -6.32
C TYR A 212 -22.04 -3.45 -7.62
N PRO A 213 -22.72 -4.62 -7.61
CA PRO A 213 -22.72 -5.52 -8.76
C PRO A 213 -23.46 -5.00 -10.00
N GLY A 214 -24.25 -3.93 -9.85
CA GLY A 214 -24.98 -3.28 -10.97
C GLY A 214 -24.30 -2.02 -11.52
N GLU A 215 -23.11 -1.66 -11.01
CA GLU A 215 -22.37 -0.46 -11.45
C GLU A 215 -21.53 -0.77 -12.69
N ASP A 216 -21.57 0.10 -13.71
CA ASP A 216 -20.71 -0.05 -14.88
C ASP A 216 -19.25 0.19 -14.48
N PRO A 217 -18.35 -0.79 -14.66
CA PRO A 217 -16.94 -0.61 -14.37
C PRO A 217 -16.26 0.50 -15.18
N GLN A 218 -16.86 0.91 -16.31
CA GLN A 218 -16.31 1.97 -17.17
C GLN A 218 -16.54 3.37 -16.60
N ASP A 219 -17.55 3.55 -15.74
CA ASP A 219 -17.79 4.80 -15.02
C ASP A 219 -16.81 5.02 -13.87
N LEU A 220 -15.99 4.01 -13.55
CA LEU A 220 -15.06 4.05 -12.45
C LEU A 220 -13.64 4.37 -12.93
N LYS A 221 -12.96 5.24 -12.18
CA LYS A 221 -11.53 5.47 -12.41
C LYS A 221 -10.74 4.17 -12.22
N PRO A 222 -9.72 3.92 -13.04
CA PRO A 222 -8.87 2.76 -12.89
C PRO A 222 -7.96 2.86 -11.65
N PRO A 223 -7.42 1.74 -11.13
CA PRO A 223 -6.51 1.74 -9.99
C PRO A 223 -5.28 2.64 -10.16
N GLU A 224 -4.78 2.77 -11.37
CA GLU A 224 -3.63 3.60 -11.74
C GLU A 224 -3.85 5.09 -11.42
N ALA A 225 -5.09 5.57 -11.51
CA ALA A 225 -5.44 6.96 -11.19
C ALA A 225 -5.25 7.33 -9.70
N VAL A 226 -5.14 6.31 -8.82
CA VAL A 226 -4.90 6.50 -7.38
C VAL A 226 -3.41 6.62 -7.06
N THR A 227 -2.55 6.12 -7.94
CA THR A 227 -1.11 5.95 -7.65
C THR A 227 -0.37 7.26 -7.45
N GLU A 228 -0.74 8.34 -8.17
CA GLU A 228 -0.05 9.63 -8.06
C GLU A 228 -0.22 10.24 -6.65
N ALA A 229 -1.41 10.17 -6.07
CA ALA A 229 -1.64 10.67 -4.72
C ALA A 229 -0.88 9.85 -3.66
N ILE A 230 -0.83 8.51 -3.83
CA ILE A 230 -0.05 7.65 -2.93
C ILE A 230 1.44 7.93 -3.09
N LEU A 231 1.92 8.11 -4.32
CA LEU A 231 3.31 8.48 -4.59
C LEU A 231 3.66 9.81 -3.93
N ALA A 232 2.84 10.83 -4.10
CA ALA A 232 3.07 12.14 -3.50
C ALA A 232 3.21 12.07 -1.97
N LEU A 233 2.34 11.29 -1.29
CA LEU A 233 2.43 11.05 0.15
C LEU A 233 3.65 10.20 0.56
N SER A 234 4.28 9.50 -0.39
CA SER A 234 5.42 8.62 -0.16
C SER A 234 6.77 9.30 -0.40
N LEU A 235 6.79 10.52 -0.94
CA LEU A 235 8.03 11.24 -1.24
C LEU A 235 8.74 11.72 0.03
N PRO A 236 10.08 11.78 0.00
CA PRO A 236 10.87 12.24 1.15
C PRO A 236 10.59 13.67 1.61
N ASP A 237 10.13 14.52 0.72
CA ASP A 237 9.80 15.93 0.95
C ASP A 237 8.31 16.16 1.32
N CYS A 238 7.52 15.12 1.42
CA CYS A 238 6.13 15.21 1.89
C CYS A 238 6.10 15.44 3.41
N ASP A 239 5.62 16.59 3.85
CA ASP A 239 5.51 16.95 5.27
C ASP A 239 4.13 16.68 5.89
N ASN A 240 3.15 16.26 5.09
CA ASN A 240 1.82 15.91 5.58
C ASN A 240 1.90 14.81 6.63
N ASN A 241 1.18 14.99 7.74
CA ASN A 241 1.14 14.01 8.84
C ASN A 241 -0.23 13.99 9.51
N GLY A 242 -0.85 12.82 9.65
CA GLY A 242 -2.19 12.65 10.21
C GLY A 242 -3.33 13.01 9.24
N GLU A 243 -3.03 13.34 8.01
CA GLU A 243 -4.02 13.82 7.04
C GLU A 243 -4.77 12.69 6.34
N LEU A 244 -6.02 12.98 5.97
CA LEU A 244 -6.85 12.16 5.10
C LEU A 244 -6.98 12.84 3.73
N VAL A 245 -6.30 12.27 2.75
CA VAL A 245 -6.47 12.66 1.34
C VAL A 245 -7.62 11.87 0.73
N SER A 246 -8.56 12.54 0.05
CA SER A 246 -9.70 11.90 -0.64
C SER A 246 -9.69 12.25 -2.12
N LEU A 247 -9.94 11.23 -2.98
CA LEU A 247 -9.93 11.32 -4.45
C LEU A 247 -11.33 11.16 -5.05
#